data_ad19eb1dac823628256cecfdaa5519b7
#
_entry.id   ad19eb1dac823628256cecfdaa5519b7
#
_cell.length_a   1.000
_cell.length_b   1.000
_cell.length_c   1.000
_cell.angle_alpha   90.00
_cell.angle_beta   90.00
_cell.angle_gamma   90.00
#
_symmetry.space_group_name_H-M   'P 1'
#
loop_
_entity.id
_entity.type
_entity.pdbx_description
1 polymer ?
#
loop_
_entity_poly.entity_id
_entity_poly.type
_entity_poly.pdbx_seq_one_letter_code
_entity_poly.pdbx_strand_id
1 'polypeptide(L)'
;MMKISLFLIASKYADSLNFDSKKTQVPYQFDSRIHNFGNVGVGGLFHSFMARPFTKLIDLAAYDGRNIRVDIIKNLKIENPEFVADFCSGTGTSTEALKECFKDAVVTGVDTSREMLRVAKIFTKNIDYLEDNVETVQLEEKQDLITIMFALHEVPKDARLIILENIKKNLKDDGKMLIVDIDTSYIPSESMLSGEPYVKDYLKNIDSDVLKVFPNSTKEIYIDGHVRIWRS
;
A
#
# COMPACT_ATOMS: atom_id res chain seq x y z
N MET A 1 -31.37 -24.79 -13.15
CA MET A 1 -31.56 -25.05 -11.71
C MET A 1 -30.25 -25.62 -11.15
N MET A 2 -29.24 -24.77 -10.95
CA MET A 2 -27.96 -25.16 -10.30
C MET A 2 -27.13 -23.90 -9.94
N LYS A 3 -27.65 -23.08 -9.00
CA LYS A 3 -26.97 -21.86 -8.51
C LYS A 3 -27.02 -21.65 -6.99
N ILE A 4 -27.35 -22.67 -6.20
CA ILE A 4 -27.59 -22.49 -4.73
C ILE A 4 -26.65 -23.35 -3.86
N SER A 5 -25.60 -23.98 -4.35
CA SER A 5 -24.80 -24.90 -3.52
C SER A 5 -23.44 -24.41 -3.04
N LEU A 6 -22.88 -23.31 -3.56
CA LEU A 6 -21.56 -22.83 -3.12
C LEU A 6 -21.62 -21.87 -1.92
N PHE A 7 -22.73 -21.18 -1.71
CA PHE A 7 -22.87 -20.21 -0.62
C PHE A 7 -23.12 -20.86 0.75
N LEU A 8 -23.65 -22.08 0.77
CA LEU A 8 -23.99 -22.81 2.02
C LEU A 8 -22.81 -23.62 2.60
N ILE A 9 -21.75 -23.82 1.85
CA ILE A 9 -20.55 -24.54 2.34
C ILE A 9 -19.62 -23.59 3.08
N ALA A 10 -19.52 -22.33 2.70
CA ALA A 10 -18.71 -21.35 3.40
C ALA A 10 -19.28 -20.96 4.79
N SER A 11 -20.60 -20.97 4.96
CA SER A 11 -21.27 -20.65 6.21
C SER A 11 -21.09 -21.72 7.31
N LYS A 12 -20.95 -22.99 6.94
CA LYS A 12 -20.82 -24.10 7.92
C LYS A 12 -19.41 -24.28 8.49
N TYR A 13 -18.38 -23.71 7.88
CA TYR A 13 -17.02 -23.75 8.40
C TYR A 13 -16.68 -22.58 9.33
N ALA A 14 -17.51 -21.52 9.34
CA ALA A 14 -17.31 -20.38 10.24
C ALA A 14 -17.79 -20.65 11.68
N ASP A 15 -18.70 -21.62 11.88
CA ASP A 15 -19.34 -21.86 13.20
C ASP A 15 -18.64 -22.91 14.09
N SER A 16 -17.52 -23.50 13.63
CA SER A 16 -16.85 -24.59 14.40
C SER A 16 -15.59 -24.17 15.15
N LEU A 17 -15.24 -22.89 15.17
CA LEU A 17 -14.15 -22.37 16.02
C LEU A 17 -14.74 -21.58 17.19
N ASN A 18 -15.15 -22.29 18.23
CA ASN A 18 -15.34 -21.71 19.56
C ASN A 18 -14.00 -21.18 20.06
N PHE A 19 -13.66 -19.93 19.73
CA PHE A 19 -12.59 -19.20 20.38
C PHE A 19 -13.13 -18.48 21.59
N ASP A 20 -12.53 -18.81 22.74
CA ASP A 20 -12.72 -18.21 24.06
C ASP A 20 -12.74 -16.67 23.97
N SER A 21 -13.70 -16.03 24.62
CA SER A 21 -14.11 -14.63 24.49
C SER A 21 -13.16 -13.61 25.14
N LYS A 22 -11.88 -13.71 24.90
CA LYS A 22 -10.98 -12.54 24.86
C LYS A 22 -10.98 -12.07 23.41
N LYS A 23 -11.70 -10.98 23.11
CA LYS A 23 -11.66 -10.28 21.83
C LYS A 23 -10.22 -9.88 21.54
N THR A 24 -9.43 -10.76 20.97
CA THR A 24 -8.22 -10.40 20.24
C THR A 24 -8.75 -9.71 18.99
N GLN A 25 -8.70 -8.40 18.97
CA GLN A 25 -9.06 -7.60 17.82
C GLN A 25 -8.16 -8.04 16.67
N VAL A 26 -8.74 -8.59 15.61
CA VAL A 26 -7.97 -8.99 14.41
C VAL A 26 -7.22 -7.75 13.93
N PRO A 27 -5.89 -7.83 13.75
CA PRO A 27 -5.14 -6.69 13.21
C PRO A 27 -5.77 -6.20 11.91
N TYR A 28 -5.83 -4.88 11.73
CA TYR A 28 -6.57 -4.27 10.62
C TYR A 28 -6.09 -4.75 9.24
N GLN A 29 -4.81 -5.06 9.07
CA GLN A 29 -4.24 -5.58 7.82
C GLN A 29 -4.83 -6.96 7.42
N PHE A 30 -5.50 -7.64 8.34
CA PHE A 30 -6.21 -8.90 8.09
C PHE A 30 -7.74 -8.74 8.16
N ASP A 31 -8.24 -7.50 8.16
CA ASP A 31 -9.66 -7.23 8.12
C ASP A 31 -10.26 -7.73 6.80
N SER A 32 -11.24 -8.61 6.90
CA SER A 32 -11.89 -9.23 5.73
C SER A 32 -12.68 -8.23 4.86
N ARG A 33 -12.90 -7.02 5.34
CA ARG A 33 -13.57 -5.95 4.58
C ARG A 33 -12.65 -5.32 3.55
N ILE A 34 -11.31 -5.31 3.78
CA ILE A 34 -10.36 -4.68 2.86
C ILE A 34 -10.51 -5.31 1.48
N HIS A 35 -10.67 -4.47 0.46
CA HIS A 35 -10.94 -4.83 -0.93
C HIS A 35 -12.13 -5.78 -1.14
N ASN A 36 -13.04 -5.92 -0.16
CA ASN A 36 -14.16 -6.87 -0.14
C ASN A 36 -13.75 -8.38 -0.18
N PHE A 37 -12.47 -8.70 -0.13
CA PHE A 37 -11.93 -10.07 -0.19
C PHE A 37 -10.91 -10.35 0.93
N GLY A 38 -10.43 -9.32 1.62
CA GLY A 38 -9.31 -9.39 2.55
C GLY A 38 -7.96 -9.63 1.84
N ASN A 39 -6.88 -9.58 2.62
CA ASN A 39 -5.50 -9.66 2.12
C ASN A 39 -4.84 -11.03 2.32
N VAL A 40 -5.55 -12.01 2.89
CA VAL A 40 -4.99 -13.33 3.23
C VAL A 40 -5.90 -14.47 2.78
N GLY A 41 -5.34 -15.67 2.67
CA GLY A 41 -6.05 -16.89 2.31
C GLY A 41 -6.55 -16.89 0.87
N VAL A 42 -7.68 -17.56 0.61
CA VAL A 42 -8.22 -17.70 -0.76
C VAL A 42 -8.64 -16.35 -1.34
N GLY A 43 -9.22 -15.47 -0.51
CA GLY A 43 -9.59 -14.10 -0.93
C GLY A 43 -8.37 -13.28 -1.28
N GLY A 44 -7.33 -13.30 -0.43
CA GLY A 44 -6.06 -12.62 -0.67
C GLY A 44 -5.35 -13.13 -1.92
N LEU A 45 -5.37 -14.44 -2.16
CA LEU A 45 -4.78 -15.02 -3.37
C LEU A 45 -5.51 -14.54 -4.64
N PHE A 46 -6.85 -14.56 -4.64
CA PHE A 46 -7.64 -14.05 -5.77
C PHE A 46 -7.36 -12.57 -6.01
N HIS A 47 -7.39 -11.77 -4.94
CA HIS A 47 -7.09 -10.33 -5.01
C HIS A 47 -5.69 -10.08 -5.59
N SER A 48 -4.65 -10.80 -5.10
CA SER A 48 -3.27 -10.61 -5.55
C SER A 48 -3.11 -10.85 -7.06
N PHE A 49 -3.76 -11.87 -7.63
CA PHE A 49 -3.71 -12.12 -9.07
C PHE A 49 -4.44 -11.05 -9.88
N MET A 50 -5.52 -10.50 -9.33
CA MET A 50 -6.32 -9.48 -10.01
C MET A 50 -5.75 -8.06 -9.84
N ALA A 51 -4.95 -7.80 -8.81
CA ALA A 51 -4.46 -6.45 -8.49
C ALA A 51 -3.68 -5.81 -9.65
N ARG A 52 -2.73 -6.51 -10.26
CA ARG A 52 -1.96 -5.94 -11.39
C ARG A 52 -2.81 -5.65 -12.64
N PRO A 53 -3.70 -6.53 -13.12
CA PRO A 53 -4.65 -6.20 -14.19
C PRO A 53 -5.54 -5.01 -13.84
N PHE A 54 -6.06 -4.93 -12.60
CA PHE A 54 -6.88 -3.79 -12.17
C PHE A 54 -6.08 -2.49 -12.11
N THR A 55 -4.85 -2.51 -11.60
CA THR A 55 -3.96 -1.34 -11.61
C THR A 55 -3.76 -0.83 -13.04
N LYS A 56 -3.48 -1.72 -14.00
CA LYS A 56 -3.35 -1.33 -15.43
C LYS A 56 -4.63 -0.74 -16.01
N LEU A 57 -5.79 -1.27 -15.61
CA LEU A 57 -7.08 -0.73 -16.04
C LEU A 57 -7.33 0.66 -15.44
N ILE A 58 -6.97 0.88 -14.17
CA ILE A 58 -7.03 2.19 -13.53
C ILE A 58 -6.07 3.17 -14.22
N ASP A 59 -4.83 2.75 -14.47
CA ASP A 59 -3.83 3.59 -15.16
C ASP A 59 -4.35 4.00 -16.56
N LEU A 60 -5.00 3.07 -17.28
CA LEU A 60 -5.61 3.38 -18.58
C LEU A 60 -6.80 4.35 -18.46
N ALA A 61 -7.70 4.12 -17.51
CA ALA A 61 -8.95 4.88 -17.41
C ALA A 61 -8.79 6.25 -16.75
N ALA A 62 -7.92 6.35 -15.73
CA ALA A 62 -7.76 7.56 -14.93
C ALA A 62 -6.50 8.38 -15.28
N TYR A 63 -5.50 7.76 -15.93
CA TYR A 63 -4.20 8.38 -16.18
C TYR A 63 -3.76 8.31 -17.65
N ASP A 64 -4.70 8.11 -18.58
CA ASP A 64 -4.43 8.02 -20.03
C ASP A 64 -3.38 6.96 -20.40
N GLY A 65 -3.34 5.85 -19.64
CA GLY A 65 -2.39 4.77 -19.82
C GLY A 65 -0.96 5.07 -19.36
N ARG A 66 -0.71 6.22 -18.72
CA ARG A 66 0.60 6.59 -18.18
C ARG A 66 0.91 5.79 -16.92
N ASN A 67 2.16 5.36 -16.77
CA ASN A 67 2.66 4.85 -15.50
C ASN A 67 3.06 6.02 -14.60
N ILE A 68 2.07 6.60 -13.89
CA ILE A 68 2.30 7.78 -13.04
C ILE A 68 3.32 7.53 -11.94
N ARG A 69 3.53 6.28 -11.51
CA ARG A 69 4.53 5.92 -10.50
C ARG A 69 5.92 6.24 -11.00
N VAL A 70 6.23 5.81 -12.21
CA VAL A 70 7.51 6.11 -12.88
C VAL A 70 7.69 7.61 -13.08
N ASP A 71 6.65 8.30 -13.55
CA ASP A 71 6.69 9.74 -13.80
C ASP A 71 6.96 10.52 -12.51
N ILE A 72 6.28 10.17 -11.42
CA ILE A 72 6.45 10.81 -10.11
C ILE A 72 7.86 10.57 -9.57
N ILE A 73 8.36 9.32 -9.61
CA ILE A 73 9.69 8.97 -9.11
C ILE A 73 10.79 9.72 -9.87
N LYS A 74 10.71 9.79 -11.21
CA LYS A 74 11.67 10.56 -12.03
C LYS A 74 11.70 12.04 -11.68
N ASN A 75 10.58 12.60 -11.25
CA ASN A 75 10.48 14.01 -10.86
C ASN A 75 11.06 14.31 -9.46
N LEU A 76 11.40 13.30 -8.66
CA LEU A 76 12.02 13.51 -7.34
C LEU A 76 13.45 14.07 -7.43
N LYS A 77 14.12 13.87 -8.56
CA LYS A 77 15.52 14.30 -8.79
C LYS A 77 16.49 13.79 -7.70
N ILE A 78 16.29 12.55 -7.25
CA ILE A 78 17.22 11.87 -6.35
C ILE A 78 18.32 11.27 -7.21
N GLU A 79 19.58 11.64 -6.92
CA GLU A 79 20.72 11.18 -7.67
C GLU A 79 21.35 9.95 -7.00
N ASN A 80 21.45 8.85 -7.76
CA ASN A 80 22.16 7.62 -7.38
C ASN A 80 21.84 7.10 -5.95
N PRO A 81 20.58 6.87 -5.59
CA PRO A 81 20.27 6.27 -4.31
C PRO A 81 20.86 4.85 -4.25
N GLU A 82 21.39 4.46 -3.09
CA GLU A 82 21.94 3.13 -2.86
C GLU A 82 20.88 2.16 -2.35
N PHE A 83 20.07 2.61 -1.37
CA PHE A 83 19.03 1.82 -0.74
C PHE A 83 17.66 2.50 -0.86
N VAL A 84 16.69 1.80 -1.41
CA VAL A 84 15.34 2.31 -1.63
C VAL A 84 14.32 1.28 -1.15
N ALA A 85 13.36 1.70 -0.35
CA ALA A 85 12.29 0.81 0.11
C ALA A 85 10.90 1.27 -0.35
N ASP A 86 10.03 0.31 -0.61
CA ASP A 86 8.62 0.50 -0.92
C ASP A 86 7.77 -0.18 0.17
N PHE A 87 7.15 0.63 1.01
CA PHE A 87 6.30 0.15 2.11
C PHE A 87 4.88 -0.09 1.60
N CYS A 88 4.25 -1.17 2.02
CA CYS A 88 2.99 -1.68 1.49
C CYS A 88 3.09 -1.97 -0.02
N SER A 89 4.14 -2.69 -0.41
CA SER A 89 4.52 -2.93 -1.81
C SER A 89 3.50 -3.75 -2.61
N GLY A 90 2.62 -4.48 -1.95
CA GLY A 90 1.59 -5.31 -2.56
C GLY A 90 2.16 -6.26 -3.61
N THR A 91 1.61 -6.21 -4.83
CA THR A 91 2.08 -7.02 -5.97
C THR A 91 3.29 -6.43 -6.69
N GLY A 92 3.97 -5.45 -6.10
CA GLY A 92 5.23 -4.90 -6.56
C GLY A 92 5.13 -3.91 -7.73
N THR A 93 3.97 -3.31 -7.98
CA THR A 93 3.80 -2.37 -9.11
C THR A 93 4.59 -1.07 -8.89
N SER A 94 4.54 -0.50 -7.68
CA SER A 94 5.33 0.67 -7.28
C SER A 94 6.81 0.33 -7.12
N THR A 95 7.09 -0.84 -6.54
CA THR A 95 8.46 -1.34 -6.35
C THR A 95 9.18 -1.55 -7.69
N GLU A 96 8.45 -2.06 -8.70
CA GLU A 96 8.97 -2.20 -10.08
C GLU A 96 9.30 -0.83 -10.69
N ALA A 97 8.44 0.18 -10.47
CA ALA A 97 8.70 1.55 -10.92
C ALA A 97 9.95 2.16 -10.26
N LEU A 98 10.19 1.89 -8.97
CA LEU A 98 11.43 2.28 -8.29
C LEU A 98 12.64 1.62 -8.94
N LYS A 99 12.59 0.31 -9.18
CA LYS A 99 13.72 -0.40 -9.83
C LYS A 99 13.96 0.04 -11.26
N GLU A 100 12.92 0.41 -12.01
CA GLU A 100 13.05 0.99 -13.34
C GLU A 100 13.80 2.34 -13.29
N CYS A 101 13.48 3.19 -12.31
CA CYS A 101 14.07 4.52 -12.17
C CYS A 101 15.48 4.47 -11.55
N PHE A 102 15.73 3.55 -10.62
CA PHE A 102 16.98 3.41 -9.86
C PHE A 102 17.58 2.03 -10.09
N LYS A 103 18.14 1.82 -11.28
CA LYS A 103 18.59 0.49 -11.75
C LYS A 103 19.69 -0.11 -10.89
N ASP A 104 20.57 0.73 -10.34
CA ASP A 104 21.73 0.30 -9.55
C ASP A 104 21.42 0.21 -8.04
N ALA A 105 20.30 0.79 -7.58
CA ALA A 105 19.87 0.73 -6.19
C ALA A 105 19.47 -0.69 -5.75
N VAL A 106 19.73 -1.00 -4.50
CA VAL A 106 19.07 -2.11 -3.78
C VAL A 106 17.64 -1.66 -3.48
N VAL A 107 16.67 -2.34 -4.10
CA VAL A 107 15.25 -2.00 -3.93
C VAL A 107 14.56 -3.09 -3.13
N THR A 108 13.94 -2.71 -2.00
CA THR A 108 13.24 -3.63 -1.11
C THR A 108 11.76 -3.28 -1.03
N GLY A 109 10.89 -4.23 -1.37
CA GLY A 109 9.45 -4.14 -1.14
C GLY A 109 9.06 -4.80 0.19
N VAL A 110 8.30 -4.11 1.02
CA VAL A 110 7.81 -4.63 2.31
C VAL A 110 6.29 -4.70 2.30
N ASP A 111 5.73 -5.86 2.63
CA ASP A 111 4.28 -6.05 2.75
C ASP A 111 3.96 -7.16 3.74
N THR A 112 2.79 -7.09 4.37
CA THR A 112 2.30 -8.12 5.29
C THR A 112 1.63 -9.29 4.58
N SER A 113 1.24 -9.13 3.30
CA SER A 113 0.54 -10.16 2.54
C SER A 113 1.52 -11.04 1.77
N ARG A 114 1.69 -12.26 2.27
CA ARG A 114 2.48 -13.29 1.60
C ARG A 114 1.98 -13.57 0.18
N GLU A 115 0.68 -13.53 -0.03
CA GLU A 115 0.03 -13.77 -1.32
C GLU A 115 0.41 -12.67 -2.32
N MET A 116 0.37 -11.41 -1.91
CA MET A 116 0.82 -10.28 -2.71
C MET A 116 2.30 -10.40 -3.08
N LEU A 117 3.16 -10.69 -2.11
CA LEU A 117 4.60 -10.83 -2.34
C LEU A 117 4.96 -12.01 -3.26
N ARG A 118 4.18 -13.10 -3.22
CA ARG A 118 4.37 -14.20 -4.19
C ARG A 118 4.10 -13.74 -5.62
N VAL A 119 3.05 -12.97 -5.83
CA VAL A 119 2.75 -12.39 -7.14
C VAL A 119 3.82 -11.37 -7.55
N ALA A 120 4.24 -10.50 -6.63
CA ALA A 120 5.33 -9.56 -6.88
C ALA A 120 6.59 -10.25 -7.39
N LYS A 121 7.05 -11.31 -6.70
CA LYS A 121 8.24 -12.10 -7.09
C LYS A 121 8.14 -12.78 -8.46
N ILE A 122 6.91 -13.09 -8.93
CA ILE A 122 6.68 -13.67 -10.26
C ILE A 122 6.88 -12.62 -11.36
N PHE A 123 6.40 -11.40 -11.12
CA PHE A 123 6.33 -10.36 -12.16
C PHE A 123 7.50 -9.39 -12.18
N THR A 124 8.30 -9.34 -11.10
CA THR A 124 9.43 -8.40 -10.97
C THR A 124 10.77 -9.14 -10.92
N LYS A 125 11.87 -8.42 -11.18
CA LYS A 125 13.22 -8.96 -11.16
C LYS A 125 14.17 -8.02 -10.43
N ASN A 126 15.19 -8.60 -9.77
CA ASN A 126 16.23 -7.84 -9.06
C ASN A 126 15.65 -6.90 -8.00
N ILE A 127 14.66 -7.38 -7.27
CA ILE A 127 13.98 -6.69 -6.17
C ILE A 127 13.90 -7.67 -5.00
N ASP A 128 14.25 -7.21 -3.81
CA ASP A 128 14.11 -7.96 -2.58
C ASP A 128 12.71 -7.73 -1.98
N TYR A 129 12.07 -8.79 -1.50
CA TYR A 129 10.75 -8.69 -0.86
C TYR A 129 10.79 -9.29 0.52
N LEU A 130 10.38 -8.47 1.50
CA LEU A 130 10.30 -8.79 2.92
C LEU A 130 8.83 -8.88 3.35
N GLU A 131 8.43 -10.05 3.88
CA GLU A 131 7.13 -10.24 4.52
C GLU A 131 7.24 -9.73 5.97
N ASP A 132 6.86 -8.48 6.21
CA ASP A 132 6.93 -7.84 7.51
C ASP A 132 5.90 -6.71 7.63
N ASN A 133 5.69 -6.22 8.86
CA ASN A 133 4.78 -5.13 9.16
C ASN A 133 5.51 -3.77 9.10
N VAL A 134 5.08 -2.91 8.20
CA VAL A 134 5.64 -1.57 8.01
C VAL A 134 5.51 -0.64 9.22
N GLU A 135 4.70 -1.01 10.22
CA GLU A 135 4.64 -0.30 11.50
C GLU A 135 5.88 -0.56 12.37
N THR A 136 6.54 -1.70 12.19
CA THR A 136 7.60 -2.16 13.11
C THR A 136 8.87 -2.62 12.42
N VAL A 137 8.85 -2.83 11.12
CA VAL A 137 10.01 -3.32 10.35
C VAL A 137 11.25 -2.44 10.60
N GLN A 138 12.38 -3.11 10.76
CA GLN A 138 13.70 -2.49 10.81
C GLN A 138 14.50 -3.04 9.65
N LEU A 139 14.78 -2.19 8.68
CA LEU A 139 15.62 -2.55 7.54
C LEU A 139 17.10 -2.59 7.99
N GLU A 140 17.86 -3.50 7.40
CA GLU A 140 19.29 -3.66 7.73
C GLU A 140 20.06 -2.36 7.48
N GLU A 141 19.76 -1.69 6.34
CA GLU A 141 20.38 -0.42 5.96
C GLU A 141 19.37 0.73 6.02
N LYS A 142 19.86 1.92 6.36
CA LYS A 142 19.08 3.14 6.27
C LYS A 142 18.84 3.51 4.80
N GLN A 143 17.66 3.97 4.50
CA GLN A 143 17.20 4.19 3.15
C GLN A 143 17.43 5.63 2.67
N ASP A 144 17.84 5.77 1.41
CA ASP A 144 17.89 7.06 0.71
C ASP A 144 16.48 7.55 0.36
N LEU A 145 15.59 6.60 0.08
CA LEU A 145 14.19 6.85 -0.25
C LEU A 145 13.31 5.76 0.35
N ILE A 146 12.23 6.17 1.00
CA ILE A 146 11.13 5.27 1.33
C ILE A 146 9.86 5.79 0.65
N THR A 147 9.20 4.91 -0.10
CA THR A 147 7.91 5.21 -0.72
C THR A 147 6.78 4.43 -0.05
N ILE A 148 5.60 4.99 -0.11
CA ILE A 148 4.33 4.31 0.14
C ILE A 148 3.31 4.83 -0.86
N MET A 149 2.77 3.94 -1.71
CA MET A 149 1.92 4.36 -2.82
C MET A 149 0.59 3.61 -2.81
N PHE A 150 -0.50 4.39 -2.77
CA PHE A 150 -1.88 3.89 -2.82
C PHE A 150 -2.21 2.86 -1.74
N ALA A 151 -1.80 3.14 -0.50
CA ALA A 151 -1.99 2.22 0.63
C ALA A 151 -2.49 2.91 1.91
N LEU A 152 -2.13 4.16 2.18
CA LEU A 152 -2.48 4.81 3.45
C LEU A 152 -3.99 5.05 3.62
N HIS A 153 -4.75 5.12 2.53
CA HIS A 153 -6.20 5.24 2.59
C HIS A 153 -6.90 3.97 3.12
N GLU A 154 -6.20 2.83 3.11
CA GLU A 154 -6.65 1.55 3.68
C GLU A 154 -6.27 1.38 5.15
N VAL A 155 -5.51 2.32 5.73
CA VAL A 155 -4.88 2.19 7.04
C VAL A 155 -5.61 3.08 8.06
N PRO A 156 -5.96 2.56 9.27
CA PRO A 156 -6.55 3.37 10.34
C PRO A 156 -5.55 4.43 10.84
N LYS A 157 -6.07 5.54 11.36
CA LYS A 157 -5.29 6.73 11.74
C LYS A 157 -4.10 6.42 12.65
N ASP A 158 -4.33 5.64 13.71
CA ASP A 158 -3.27 5.35 14.68
C ASP A 158 -2.13 4.55 14.04
N ALA A 159 -2.44 3.58 13.18
CA ALA A 159 -1.45 2.83 12.43
C ALA A 159 -0.72 3.69 11.39
N ARG A 160 -1.43 4.62 10.71
CA ARG A 160 -0.77 5.59 9.79
C ARG A 160 0.32 6.39 10.50
N LEU A 161 0.05 6.89 11.70
CA LEU A 161 1.05 7.65 12.48
C LEU A 161 2.25 6.76 12.84
N ILE A 162 2.02 5.51 13.24
CA ILE A 162 3.09 4.55 13.56
C ILE A 162 3.93 4.27 12.29
N ILE A 163 3.29 4.06 11.15
CA ILE A 163 3.97 3.83 9.86
C ILE A 163 4.85 5.05 9.51
N LEU A 164 4.30 6.26 9.59
CA LEU A 164 5.04 7.49 9.29
C LEU A 164 6.26 7.65 10.20
N GLU A 165 6.12 7.40 11.50
CA GLU A 165 7.23 7.41 12.44
C GLU A 165 8.26 6.31 12.13
N ASN A 166 7.80 5.13 11.68
CA ASN A 166 8.70 4.05 11.29
C ASN A 166 9.45 4.35 9.98
N ILE A 167 8.81 5.00 9.00
CA ILE A 167 9.48 5.54 7.81
C ILE A 167 10.63 6.44 8.26
N LYS A 168 10.38 7.41 9.13
CA LYS A 168 11.40 8.33 9.63
C LYS A 168 12.58 7.62 10.31
N LYS A 169 12.31 6.54 11.04
CA LYS A 169 13.35 5.72 11.70
C LYS A 169 14.20 4.94 10.72
N ASN A 170 13.67 4.53 9.57
CA ASN A 170 14.39 3.75 8.57
C ASN A 170 15.10 4.63 7.52
N LEU A 171 14.83 5.93 7.45
CA LEU A 171 15.50 6.86 6.56
C LEU A 171 16.92 7.21 7.06
N LYS A 172 17.84 7.51 6.12
CA LYS A 172 19.07 8.25 6.38
C LYS A 172 18.74 9.68 6.85
N ASP A 173 19.70 10.39 7.40
CA ASP A 173 19.49 11.77 7.90
C ASP A 173 19.03 12.73 6.79
N ASP A 174 19.52 12.51 5.56
CA ASP A 174 19.15 13.25 4.36
C ASP A 174 18.17 12.47 3.45
N GLY A 175 17.74 11.27 3.89
CA GLY A 175 16.82 10.40 3.19
C GLY A 175 15.45 11.05 2.96
N LYS A 176 14.79 10.64 1.90
CA LYS A 176 13.52 11.21 1.45
C LYS A 176 12.34 10.28 1.68
N MET A 177 11.23 10.85 2.07
CA MET A 177 9.92 10.18 2.08
C MET A 177 9.12 10.61 0.87
N LEU A 178 8.47 9.66 0.20
CA LEU A 178 7.49 9.90 -0.85
C LEU A 178 6.21 9.14 -0.52
N ILE A 179 5.13 9.86 -0.33
CA ILE A 179 3.77 9.30 -0.27
C ILE A 179 3.03 9.70 -1.53
N VAL A 180 2.42 8.74 -2.21
CA VAL A 180 1.52 8.94 -3.34
C VAL A 180 0.22 8.24 -3.02
N ASP A 181 -0.88 9.00 -2.95
CA ASP A 181 -2.16 8.40 -2.60
C ASP A 181 -3.32 9.22 -3.19
N ILE A 182 -4.55 8.77 -2.96
CA ILE A 182 -5.74 9.48 -3.43
C ILE A 182 -5.78 10.89 -2.86
N ASP A 183 -6.23 11.84 -3.70
CA ASP A 183 -6.35 13.24 -3.29
C ASP A 183 -7.42 13.41 -2.20
N THR A 184 -7.21 14.35 -1.27
CA THR A 184 -8.15 14.63 -0.17
C THR A 184 -9.50 15.16 -0.64
N SER A 185 -9.60 15.64 -1.89
CA SER A 185 -10.87 16.03 -2.52
C SER A 185 -11.56 14.88 -3.27
N TYR A 186 -10.96 13.68 -3.29
CA TYR A 186 -11.54 12.51 -3.95
C TYR A 186 -12.91 12.15 -3.37
N ILE A 187 -13.86 11.83 -4.23
CA ILE A 187 -15.21 11.40 -3.83
C ILE A 187 -15.29 9.87 -3.99
N PRO A 188 -15.21 9.12 -2.87
CA PRO A 188 -15.24 7.67 -2.93
C PRO A 188 -16.60 7.15 -3.43
N SER A 189 -16.55 6.16 -4.34
CA SER A 189 -17.75 5.42 -4.74
C SER A 189 -18.28 4.55 -3.59
N GLU A 190 -19.55 4.11 -3.69
CA GLU A 190 -20.13 3.17 -2.71
C GLU A 190 -19.34 1.86 -2.63
N SER A 191 -18.84 1.37 -3.77
CA SER A 191 -18.00 0.18 -3.83
C SER A 191 -16.69 0.37 -3.07
N MET A 192 -16.03 1.52 -3.22
CA MET A 192 -14.83 1.84 -2.46
C MET A 192 -15.13 1.95 -0.96
N LEU A 193 -16.21 2.61 -0.58
CA LEU A 193 -16.61 2.74 0.83
C LEU A 193 -16.88 1.40 1.51
N SER A 194 -17.29 0.38 0.77
CA SER A 194 -17.52 -0.96 1.30
C SER A 194 -16.22 -1.76 1.49
N GLY A 195 -15.22 -1.52 0.62
CA GLY A 195 -13.94 -2.23 0.63
C GLY A 195 -12.80 -1.48 1.34
N GLU A 196 -13.00 -0.18 1.62
CA GLU A 196 -11.98 0.70 2.22
C GLU A 196 -12.55 1.38 3.47
N PRO A 197 -12.61 0.68 4.60
CA PRO A 197 -13.31 1.16 5.80
C PRO A 197 -12.71 2.43 6.41
N TYR A 198 -11.45 2.74 6.12
CA TYR A 198 -10.70 3.87 6.70
C TYR A 198 -10.60 5.08 5.76
N VAL A 199 -11.05 4.98 4.51
CA VAL A 199 -10.87 6.03 3.48
C VAL A 199 -11.45 7.38 3.91
N LYS A 200 -12.62 7.43 4.57
CA LYS A 200 -13.21 8.70 5.04
C LYS A 200 -12.36 9.39 6.10
N ASP A 201 -11.78 8.62 7.01
CA ASP A 201 -10.87 9.16 8.02
C ASP A 201 -9.55 9.63 7.38
N TYR A 202 -9.03 8.85 6.43
CA TYR A 202 -7.86 9.21 5.64
C TYR A 202 -8.05 10.57 4.94
N LEU A 203 -9.09 10.73 4.13
CA LEU A 203 -9.36 11.97 3.37
C LEU A 203 -9.42 13.21 4.28
N LYS A 204 -9.91 13.06 5.51
CA LYS A 204 -10.02 14.14 6.48
C LYS A 204 -8.70 14.48 7.17
N ASN A 205 -7.84 13.48 7.41
CA ASN A 205 -6.75 13.62 8.37
C ASN A 205 -5.34 13.48 7.77
N ILE A 206 -5.17 12.91 6.58
CA ILE A 206 -3.84 12.56 6.05
C ILE A 206 -2.87 13.75 6.00
N ASP A 207 -3.32 14.93 5.59
CA ASP A 207 -2.47 16.13 5.56
C ASP A 207 -1.90 16.46 6.94
N SER A 208 -2.74 16.39 7.98
CA SER A 208 -2.31 16.64 9.36
C SER A 208 -1.45 15.51 9.93
N ASP A 209 -1.73 14.26 9.54
CA ASP A 209 -0.97 13.10 10.00
C ASP A 209 0.46 13.15 9.44
N VAL A 210 0.63 13.48 8.16
CA VAL A 210 1.95 13.64 7.53
C VAL A 210 2.72 14.82 8.17
N LEU A 211 2.10 16.00 8.30
CA LEU A 211 2.76 17.17 8.88
C LEU A 211 3.18 16.97 10.35
N LYS A 212 2.46 16.15 11.10
CA LYS A 212 2.81 15.82 12.49
C LYS A 212 4.16 15.13 12.60
N VAL A 213 4.50 14.24 11.67
CA VAL A 213 5.74 13.46 11.67
C VAL A 213 6.83 14.11 10.81
N PHE A 214 6.42 14.68 9.67
CA PHE A 214 7.29 15.37 8.71
C PHE A 214 6.86 16.83 8.56
N PRO A 215 7.18 17.71 9.54
CA PRO A 215 6.67 19.08 9.56
C PRO A 215 7.14 19.95 8.39
N ASN A 216 8.26 19.59 7.76
CA ASN A 216 8.82 20.29 6.61
C ASN A 216 8.40 19.66 5.26
N SER A 217 7.50 18.67 5.28
CA SER A 217 7.04 18.04 4.06
C SER A 217 6.23 19.00 3.19
N THR A 218 6.41 18.86 1.90
CA THR A 218 5.60 19.55 0.89
C THR A 218 4.52 18.64 0.37
N LYS A 219 3.41 19.21 -0.11
CA LYS A 219 2.34 18.48 -0.75
C LYS A 219 1.99 19.09 -2.10
N GLU A 220 1.58 18.26 -3.03
CA GLU A 220 1.25 18.64 -4.40
C GLU A 220 0.05 17.82 -4.90
N ILE A 221 -0.89 18.47 -5.58
CA ILE A 221 -1.93 17.77 -6.34
C ILE A 221 -1.29 17.36 -7.66
N TYR A 222 -1.13 16.05 -7.87
CA TYR A 222 -0.52 15.51 -9.08
C TYR A 222 -1.57 15.31 -10.20
N ILE A 223 -2.74 14.81 -9.83
CA ILE A 223 -3.92 14.71 -10.70
C ILE A 223 -5.11 15.22 -9.89
N ASP A 224 -5.72 16.30 -10.35
CA ASP A 224 -6.81 16.95 -9.64
C ASP A 224 -7.95 15.99 -9.33
N GLY A 225 -8.38 15.97 -8.09
CA GLY A 225 -9.42 15.08 -7.57
C GLY A 225 -9.06 13.59 -7.52
N HIS A 226 -7.83 13.17 -7.89
CA HIS A 226 -7.44 11.75 -7.98
C HIS A 226 -6.17 11.43 -7.22
N VAL A 227 -5.07 12.15 -7.45
CA VAL A 227 -3.75 11.80 -6.92
C VAL A 227 -3.06 12.98 -6.27
N ARG A 228 -2.61 12.80 -5.05
CA ARG A 228 -1.81 13.74 -4.28
C ARG A 228 -0.49 13.11 -3.86
N ILE A 229 0.53 13.96 -3.74
CA ILE A 229 1.88 13.59 -3.35
C ILE A 229 2.26 14.37 -2.10
N TRP A 230 2.91 13.69 -1.16
CA TRP A 230 3.63 14.30 -0.03
C TRP A 230 5.08 13.86 -0.09
N ARG A 231 6.00 14.79 0.13
CA ARG A 231 7.45 14.53 0.10
C ARG A 231 8.20 15.36 1.14
N SER A 232 9.22 14.76 1.76
CA SER A 232 10.16 15.45 2.66
C SER A 232 11.40 15.92 1.92
#